data_427b9e6126561ce094f9c8103f3d25d5
#
_entry.id   427b9e6126561ce094f9c8103f3d25d5
#
_cell.length_a   1.000
_cell.length_b   1.000
_cell.length_c   1.000
_cell.angle_alpha   90.00
_cell.angle_beta   90.00
_cell.angle_gamma   90.00
#
_symmetry.space_group_name_H-M   'P 1'
#
loop_
_entity.id
_entity.type
_entity.pdbx_description
1 polymer ?
#
loop_
_entity_poly.entity_id
_entity_poly.type
_entity_poly.pdbx_seq_one_letter_code
_entity_poly.pdbx_strand_id
1 'polypeptide(L)'
;MDSVEFLILRNLLHSEEYIRKVIPFIKADYFEDITQKIVFEEIFSFVEQYNKPATKEILCIEAEKRSDINDSSFKDVTKLISSLDDEPAEFEWLVATTEKWCRDRAIYLALMESIQLADGKDDTKGRDAIPTILSDALAVSFDSHVGHDYLIDYEDRYESYHRKEDKIPFDLEYFDKITKGGLPNKTLNIALAGTGVGKSLFMCHFASSVLLQGKNVLYITLEMAEEKIAERIDANLLNVNIQDIVDLPKMMFDDKVTSLTKKTQGSLIIKEYPTASAHAGHFKALLSELSLKKAFKPDIIFIDLSLIHISEPTRPPEI
;
A
#
# COMPACT_ATOMS: atom_id res chain seq x y z
N MET A 1 -9.30 36.59 5.84
CA MET A 1 -9.42 35.13 6.02
C MET A 1 -8.04 34.62 6.22
N ASP A 2 -7.79 34.00 7.35
CA ASP A 2 -6.49 33.41 7.64
C ASP A 2 -6.23 32.24 6.69
N SER A 3 -5.04 32.15 6.15
CA SER A 3 -4.65 31.00 5.31
C SER A 3 -4.60 29.73 6.16
N VAL A 4 -4.76 28.55 5.52
CA VAL A 4 -4.63 27.26 6.23
C VAL A 4 -3.26 27.15 6.89
N GLU A 5 -2.22 27.64 6.24
CA GLU A 5 -0.84 27.68 6.76
C GLU A 5 -0.72 28.51 8.04
N PHE A 6 -1.38 29.67 8.09
CA PHE A 6 -1.43 30.50 9.28
C PHE A 6 -2.14 29.80 10.44
N LEU A 7 -3.27 29.13 10.16
CA LEU A 7 -4.00 28.37 11.18
C LEU A 7 -3.17 27.21 11.72
N ILE A 8 -2.41 26.52 10.84
CA ILE A 8 -1.49 25.46 11.26
C ILE A 8 -0.43 25.99 12.21
N LEU A 9 0.30 27.05 11.83
CA LEU A 9 1.34 27.66 12.66
C LEU A 9 0.81 28.13 14.01
N ARG A 10 -0.36 28.78 14.01
CA ARG A 10 -1.01 29.24 15.23
C ARG A 10 -1.28 28.09 16.21
N ASN A 11 -1.86 27.01 15.71
CA ASN A 11 -2.19 25.86 16.58
C ASN A 11 -0.98 25.01 16.95
N LEU A 12 0.08 24.98 16.15
CA LEU A 12 1.36 24.40 16.53
C LEU A 12 2.02 25.15 17.70
N LEU A 13 1.66 26.42 17.93
CA LEU A 13 2.19 27.21 19.03
C LEU A 13 1.38 27.01 20.33
N HIS A 14 0.08 26.74 20.23
CA HIS A 14 -0.83 26.80 21.38
C HIS A 14 -1.44 25.44 21.79
N SER A 15 -1.40 24.40 20.93
CA SER A 15 -2.01 23.10 21.23
C SER A 15 -1.00 21.95 21.21
N GLU A 16 -0.68 21.44 22.40
CA GLU A 16 0.22 20.27 22.52
C GLU A 16 -0.36 19.01 21.87
N GLU A 17 -1.67 18.78 22.01
CA GLU A 17 -2.35 17.65 21.39
C GLU A 17 -2.28 17.71 19.86
N TYR A 18 -2.49 18.91 19.30
CA TYR A 18 -2.38 19.13 17.87
C TYR A 18 -0.96 18.90 17.36
N ILE A 19 0.06 19.42 18.06
CA ILE A 19 1.47 19.18 17.73
C ILE A 19 1.76 17.70 17.62
N ARG A 20 1.43 16.92 18.65
CA ARG A 20 1.71 15.49 18.71
C ARG A 20 1.08 14.73 17.54
N LYS A 21 -0.10 15.17 17.09
CA LYS A 21 -0.85 14.51 16.02
C LYS A 21 -0.35 14.87 14.62
N VAL A 22 0.09 16.10 14.38
CA VAL A 22 0.35 16.59 13.03
C VAL A 22 1.82 16.80 12.67
N ILE A 23 2.68 17.10 13.66
CA ILE A 23 4.07 17.50 13.41
C ILE A 23 4.90 16.46 12.65
N PRO A 24 4.69 15.14 12.85
CA PRO A 24 5.45 14.13 12.10
C PRO A 24 5.19 14.14 10.59
N PHE A 25 4.12 14.76 10.15
CA PHE A 25 3.65 14.71 8.76
C PHE A 25 3.85 16.03 8.02
N ILE A 26 4.12 17.13 8.74
CA ILE A 26 4.36 18.45 8.16
C ILE A 26 5.84 18.57 7.82
N LYS A 27 6.12 19.07 6.62
CA LYS A 27 7.48 19.40 6.17
C LYS A 27 7.58 20.91 5.92
N ALA A 28 8.77 21.49 6.17
CA ALA A 28 9.02 22.90 5.94
C ALA A 28 8.75 23.33 4.48
N ASP A 29 9.04 22.44 3.52
CA ASP A 29 8.82 22.69 2.09
C ASP A 29 7.33 22.71 1.67
N TYR A 30 6.41 22.36 2.57
CA TYR A 30 4.97 22.48 2.30
C TYR A 30 4.52 23.94 2.36
N PHE A 31 5.20 24.81 3.12
CA PHE A 31 4.92 26.24 3.18
C PHE A 31 5.43 26.95 1.94
N GLU A 32 4.57 27.77 1.31
CA GLU A 32 4.95 28.56 0.13
C GLU A 32 5.66 29.85 0.52
N ASP A 33 5.23 30.46 1.61
CA ASP A 33 5.81 31.69 2.13
C ASP A 33 7.07 31.39 2.95
N ILE A 34 8.17 32.04 2.61
CA ILE A 34 9.48 31.85 3.26
C ILE A 34 9.40 32.21 4.75
N THR A 35 8.62 33.25 5.12
CA THR A 35 8.46 33.67 6.50
C THR A 35 7.76 32.60 7.33
N GLN A 36 6.70 31.99 6.77
CA GLN A 36 5.98 30.89 7.40
C GLN A 36 6.84 29.64 7.51
N LYS A 37 7.62 29.32 6.47
CA LYS A 37 8.59 28.22 6.47
C LYS A 37 9.59 28.37 7.61
N ILE A 38 10.19 29.55 7.78
CA ILE A 38 11.14 29.84 8.86
C ILE A 38 10.49 29.66 10.22
N VAL A 39 9.28 30.19 10.43
CA VAL A 39 8.55 30.02 11.70
C VAL A 39 8.27 28.56 11.99
N PHE A 40 7.89 27.78 10.99
CA PHE A 40 7.67 26.34 11.16
C PHE A 40 8.98 25.62 11.52
N GLU A 41 10.09 25.92 10.86
CA GLU A 41 11.40 25.30 11.15
C GLU A 41 11.81 25.53 12.61
N GLU A 42 11.60 26.75 13.14
CA GLU A 42 11.88 27.04 14.55
C GLU A 42 10.94 26.28 15.50
N ILE A 43 9.64 26.23 15.20
CA ILE A 43 8.69 25.43 15.98
C ILE A 43 9.10 23.95 15.97
N PHE A 44 9.41 23.41 14.79
CA PHE A 44 9.78 22.01 14.63
C PHE A 44 11.05 21.67 15.41
N SER A 45 12.10 22.47 15.26
CA SER A 45 13.37 22.29 15.97
C SER A 45 13.18 22.31 17.48
N PHE A 46 12.38 23.25 17.98
CA PHE A 46 12.09 23.33 19.40
C PHE A 46 11.30 22.12 19.92
N VAL A 47 10.27 21.70 19.18
CA VAL A 47 9.46 20.54 19.56
C VAL A 47 10.28 19.24 19.51
N GLU A 48 11.16 19.09 18.52
CA GLU A 48 12.05 17.92 18.42
C GLU A 48 13.02 17.85 19.62
N GLN A 49 13.55 18.99 20.05
CA GLN A 49 14.50 19.04 21.15
C GLN A 49 13.85 18.89 22.53
N TYR A 50 12.71 19.55 22.75
CA TYR A 50 12.11 19.69 24.10
C TYR A 50 10.78 18.92 24.28
N ASN A 51 10.21 18.37 23.21
CA ASN A 51 8.92 17.66 23.18
C ASN A 51 7.76 18.47 23.81
N LYS A 52 7.76 19.80 23.61
CA LYS A 52 6.78 20.76 24.11
C LYS A 52 6.56 21.89 23.10
N PRO A 53 5.39 22.57 23.14
CA PRO A 53 5.19 23.78 22.33
C PRO A 53 6.17 24.88 22.71
N ALA A 54 6.65 25.63 21.72
CA ALA A 54 7.47 26.82 21.92
C ALA A 54 6.59 27.99 22.35
N THR A 55 7.21 28.99 23.04
CA THR A 55 6.55 30.29 23.25
C THR A 55 6.97 31.30 22.18
N LYS A 56 6.18 32.38 22.01
CA LYS A 56 6.50 33.43 21.05
C LYS A 56 7.88 34.02 21.30
N GLU A 57 8.25 34.23 22.57
CA GLU A 57 9.54 34.77 22.99
C GLU A 57 10.70 33.86 22.58
N ILE A 58 10.54 32.55 22.80
CA ILE A 58 11.56 31.56 22.41
C ILE A 58 11.76 31.58 20.89
N LEU A 59 10.68 31.54 20.11
CA LEU A 59 10.78 31.58 18.66
C LEU A 59 11.47 32.87 18.15
N CYS A 60 11.21 34.01 18.75
CA CYS A 60 11.91 35.26 18.39
C CYS A 60 13.40 35.18 18.69
N ILE A 61 13.78 34.60 19.84
CA ILE A 61 15.20 34.45 20.24
C ILE A 61 15.91 33.46 19.31
N GLU A 62 15.28 32.34 18.96
CA GLU A 62 15.89 31.36 18.04
C GLU A 62 15.99 31.91 16.61
N ALA A 63 14.98 32.63 16.12
CA ALA A 63 15.02 33.30 14.83
C ALA A 63 16.14 34.37 14.74
N GLU A 64 16.44 35.07 15.84
CA GLU A 64 17.55 36.07 15.88
C GLU A 64 18.93 35.41 15.71
N LYS A 65 19.09 34.18 16.14
CA LYS A 65 20.37 33.42 16.03
C LYS A 65 20.66 32.92 14.61
N ARG A 66 19.67 32.94 13.72
CA ARG A 66 19.83 32.46 12.36
C ARG A 66 20.74 33.34 11.54
N SER A 67 21.69 32.74 10.85
CA SER A 67 22.63 33.44 9.97
C SER A 67 22.15 33.54 8.52
N ASP A 68 21.07 32.84 8.17
CA ASP A 68 20.54 32.74 6.81
C ASP A 68 19.40 33.73 6.52
N ILE A 69 19.01 34.56 7.51
CA ILE A 69 17.98 35.57 7.36
C ILE A 69 18.59 36.98 7.50
N ASN A 70 18.05 37.91 6.72
CA ASN A 70 18.43 39.35 6.81
C ASN A 70 17.50 40.09 7.77
N ASP A 71 17.86 41.34 8.12
CA ASP A 71 17.09 42.19 9.05
C ASP A 71 15.64 42.45 8.61
N SER A 72 15.36 42.45 7.30
CA SER A 72 13.99 42.60 6.79
C SER A 72 13.19 41.35 7.04
N SER A 73 13.75 40.18 6.67
CA SER A 73 13.11 38.89 6.90
C SER A 73 12.89 38.60 8.39
N PHE A 74 13.82 38.99 9.24
CA PHE A 74 13.67 38.88 10.69
C PHE A 74 12.49 39.71 11.21
N LYS A 75 12.29 40.95 10.71
CA LYS A 75 11.13 41.76 11.07
C LYS A 75 9.81 41.10 10.64
N ASP A 76 9.77 40.53 9.44
CA ASP A 76 8.58 39.85 8.94
C ASP A 76 8.27 38.58 9.76
N VAL A 77 9.28 37.79 10.12
CA VAL A 77 9.17 36.62 11.02
C VAL A 77 8.64 37.05 12.38
N THR A 78 9.22 38.06 13.00
CA THR A 78 8.78 38.55 14.31
C THR A 78 7.35 39.09 14.27
N LYS A 79 6.96 39.78 13.19
CA LYS A 79 5.59 40.22 12.99
C LYS A 79 4.61 39.06 12.86
N LEU A 80 4.98 38.04 12.10
CA LEU A 80 4.16 36.82 11.97
C LEU A 80 3.99 36.12 13.32
N ILE A 81 5.09 35.88 14.06
CA ILE A 81 5.04 35.24 15.39
C ILE A 81 4.11 36.03 16.34
N SER A 82 4.22 37.36 16.32
CA SER A 82 3.40 38.23 17.17
C SER A 82 1.89 38.11 16.85
N SER A 83 1.54 37.87 15.57
CA SER A 83 0.16 37.73 15.10
C SER A 83 -0.46 36.37 15.36
N LEU A 84 0.32 35.37 15.80
CA LEU A 84 -0.19 34.00 16.12
C LEU A 84 -0.85 34.02 17.52
N ASP A 85 -2.07 34.54 17.62
CA ASP A 85 -2.82 34.62 18.87
C ASP A 85 -3.48 33.29 19.23
N ASP A 86 -3.77 33.10 20.54
CA ASP A 86 -4.44 31.91 21.04
C ASP A 86 -5.95 31.98 20.77
N GLU A 87 -6.34 31.69 19.55
CA GLU A 87 -7.74 31.52 19.16
C GLU A 87 -8.03 30.03 18.93
N PRO A 88 -8.95 29.42 19.68
CA PRO A 88 -9.23 28.00 19.53
C PRO A 88 -9.89 27.70 18.17
N ALA A 89 -9.36 26.71 17.47
CA ALA A 89 -9.99 26.11 16.30
C ALA A 89 -10.63 24.76 16.70
N GLU A 90 -11.65 24.34 15.97
CA GLU A 90 -12.26 23.04 16.19
C GLU A 90 -11.23 21.96 15.80
N PHE A 91 -10.89 21.09 16.76
CA PHE A 91 -9.75 20.19 16.69
C PHE A 91 -9.82 19.19 15.52
N GLU A 92 -10.93 18.46 15.39
CA GLU A 92 -11.08 17.42 14.37
C GLU A 92 -11.10 18.02 12.96
N TRP A 93 -11.77 19.17 12.80
CA TRP A 93 -11.77 19.90 11.54
C TRP A 93 -10.37 20.40 11.17
N LEU A 94 -9.63 20.91 12.15
CA LEU A 94 -8.28 21.40 11.92
C LEU A 94 -7.32 20.28 11.51
N VAL A 95 -7.39 19.13 12.20
CA VAL A 95 -6.57 17.95 11.87
C VAL A 95 -6.89 17.47 10.46
N ALA A 96 -8.18 17.32 10.11
CA ALA A 96 -8.59 16.89 8.76
C ALA A 96 -8.17 17.89 7.67
N THR A 97 -8.26 19.19 7.97
CA THR A 97 -7.84 20.26 7.05
C THR A 97 -6.32 20.26 6.85
N THR A 98 -5.57 20.04 7.93
CA THR A 98 -4.10 19.95 7.88
C THR A 98 -3.65 18.70 7.11
N GLU A 99 -4.29 17.55 7.32
CA GLU A 99 -4.00 16.33 6.56
C GLU A 99 -4.22 16.54 5.06
N LYS A 100 -5.36 17.14 4.69
CA LYS A 100 -5.63 17.45 3.29
C LYS A 100 -4.60 18.39 2.71
N TRP A 101 -4.25 19.46 3.43
CA TRP A 101 -3.22 20.41 2.99
C TRP A 101 -1.85 19.73 2.83
N CYS A 102 -1.41 18.92 3.78
CA CYS A 102 -0.15 18.17 3.66
C CYS A 102 -0.14 17.26 2.43
N ARG A 103 -1.23 16.57 2.17
CA ARG A 103 -1.38 15.69 1.00
C ARG A 103 -1.32 16.47 -0.31
N ASP A 104 -2.06 17.58 -0.40
CA ASP A 104 -2.10 18.42 -1.59
C ASP A 104 -0.70 19.02 -1.87
N ARG A 105 0.02 19.46 -0.84
CA ARG A 105 1.39 19.98 -0.95
C ARG A 105 2.40 18.88 -1.32
N ALA A 106 2.30 17.70 -0.71
CA ALA A 106 3.16 16.57 -1.05
C ALA A 106 3.00 16.17 -2.52
N ILE A 107 1.76 16.10 -3.02
CA ILE A 107 1.47 15.78 -4.43
C ILE A 107 2.04 16.86 -5.35
N TYR A 108 1.84 18.14 -5.02
CA TYR A 108 2.37 19.25 -5.81
C TYR A 108 3.89 19.18 -5.94
N LEU A 109 4.60 19.00 -4.82
CA LEU A 109 6.07 18.92 -4.82
C LEU A 109 6.57 17.69 -5.57
N ALA A 110 5.91 16.54 -5.39
CA ALA A 110 6.23 15.30 -6.11
C ALA A 110 6.04 15.44 -7.63
N LEU A 111 5.01 16.16 -8.07
CA LEU A 111 4.80 16.48 -9.49
C LEU A 111 5.90 17.40 -10.03
N MET A 112 6.28 18.44 -9.27
CA MET A 112 7.35 19.35 -9.66
C MET A 112 8.69 18.63 -9.78
N GLU A 113 9.03 17.78 -8.80
CA GLU A 113 10.24 16.94 -8.84
C GLU A 113 10.20 15.95 -10.02
N SER A 114 9.06 15.31 -10.25
CA SER A 114 8.89 14.39 -11.38
C SER A 114 9.07 15.07 -12.73
N ILE A 115 8.61 16.30 -12.90
CA ILE A 115 8.81 17.10 -14.11
C ILE A 115 10.29 17.43 -14.29
N GLN A 116 11.00 17.84 -13.23
CA GLN A 116 12.43 18.15 -13.30
C GLN A 116 13.26 16.92 -13.70
N LEU A 117 12.93 15.75 -13.14
CA LEU A 117 13.56 14.47 -13.51
C LEU A 117 13.24 14.07 -14.97
N ALA A 118 12.02 14.28 -15.43
CA ALA A 118 11.62 13.98 -16.80
C ALA A 118 12.34 14.88 -17.81
N ASP A 119 12.53 16.15 -17.47
CA ASP A 119 13.25 17.16 -18.27
C ASP A 119 14.78 16.99 -18.26
N GLY A 120 15.31 16.10 -17.39
CA GLY A 120 16.76 15.91 -17.23
C GLY A 120 17.45 17.12 -16.60
N LYS A 121 16.74 17.91 -15.79
CA LYS A 121 17.29 19.05 -15.05
C LYS A 121 17.84 18.67 -13.67
N ASP A 122 17.48 17.48 -13.21
CA ASP A 122 17.96 16.89 -11.96
C ASP A 122 18.59 15.54 -12.26
N ASP A 123 19.89 15.42 -12.07
CA ASP A 123 20.66 14.20 -12.28
C ASP A 123 20.84 13.38 -10.98
N THR A 124 20.22 13.79 -9.87
CA THR A 124 20.38 13.12 -8.58
C THR A 124 19.62 11.81 -8.50
N LYS A 125 18.52 11.68 -9.25
CA LYS A 125 17.67 10.47 -9.30
C LYS A 125 17.37 10.11 -10.77
N GLY A 126 17.25 8.82 -11.04
CA GLY A 126 16.82 8.35 -12.36
C GLY A 126 15.31 8.56 -12.59
N ARG A 127 14.87 8.56 -13.86
CA ARG A 127 13.44 8.65 -14.22
C ARG A 127 12.58 7.50 -13.69
N ASP A 128 13.19 6.38 -13.38
CA ASP A 128 12.59 5.22 -12.74
C ASP A 128 12.13 5.48 -11.29
N ALA A 129 12.64 6.54 -10.64
CA ALA A 129 12.18 6.98 -9.32
C ALA A 129 10.80 7.67 -9.33
N ILE A 130 10.33 8.19 -10.48
CA ILE A 130 9.07 8.96 -10.58
C ILE A 130 7.87 8.22 -10.00
N PRO A 131 7.61 6.92 -10.31
CA PRO A 131 6.47 6.21 -9.73
C PRO A 131 6.53 6.13 -8.20
N THR A 132 7.73 5.97 -7.63
CA THR A 132 7.92 5.92 -6.18
C THR A 132 7.66 7.28 -5.53
N ILE A 133 8.21 8.35 -6.09
CA ILE A 133 8.00 9.74 -5.61
C ILE A 133 6.49 10.06 -5.56
N LEU A 134 5.75 9.76 -6.61
CA LEU A 134 4.31 10.00 -6.66
C LEU A 134 3.53 9.08 -5.71
N SER A 135 3.94 7.81 -5.59
CA SER A 135 3.31 6.87 -4.66
C SER A 135 3.48 7.31 -3.21
N ASP A 136 4.67 7.77 -2.83
CA ASP A 136 4.97 8.25 -1.48
C ASP A 136 4.17 9.51 -1.13
N ALA A 137 4.01 10.42 -2.09
CA ALA A 137 3.20 11.61 -1.90
C ALA A 137 1.71 11.29 -1.70
N LEU A 138 1.19 10.29 -2.41
CA LEU A 138 -0.20 9.83 -2.27
C LEU A 138 -0.43 9.05 -0.97
N ALA A 139 0.62 8.50 -0.36
CA ALA A 139 0.55 7.75 0.89
C ALA A 139 0.52 8.64 2.15
N VAL A 140 0.65 9.96 2.01
CA VAL A 140 0.57 10.88 3.16
C VAL A 140 -0.81 10.79 3.81
N SER A 141 -0.85 10.30 5.04
CA SER A 141 -2.06 10.15 5.86
C SER A 141 -1.70 10.30 7.32
N PHE A 142 -2.54 11.00 8.07
CA PHE A 142 -2.41 11.16 9.52
C PHE A 142 -3.05 9.95 10.23
N ASP A 143 -2.54 8.75 9.92
CA ASP A 143 -3.00 7.57 10.63
C ASP A 143 -2.60 7.68 12.11
N SER A 144 -3.59 7.84 12.97
CA SER A 144 -3.41 7.91 14.42
C SER A 144 -3.11 6.54 15.02
N HIS A 145 -3.27 5.47 14.24
CA HIS A 145 -3.01 4.11 14.71
C HIS A 145 -1.54 3.75 14.52
N VAL A 146 -0.69 4.20 15.43
CA VAL A 146 0.77 3.97 15.41
C VAL A 146 1.13 2.52 15.79
N GLY A 147 0.17 1.64 15.74
CA GLY A 147 0.35 0.24 16.12
C GLY A 147 -0.52 -0.12 17.33
N HIS A 148 -0.36 -1.34 17.81
CA HIS A 148 -1.13 -1.90 18.90
C HIS A 148 -0.29 -1.86 20.18
N ASP A 149 -0.74 -1.08 21.18
CA ASP A 149 -0.09 -1.10 22.50
C ASP A 149 -0.41 -2.39 23.22
N TYR A 150 0.63 -3.20 23.42
CA TYR A 150 0.46 -4.56 23.92
C TYR A 150 -0.21 -4.62 25.31
N LEU A 151 0.05 -3.65 26.18
CA LEU A 151 -0.48 -3.64 27.53
C LEU A 151 -1.81 -2.89 27.66
N ILE A 152 -2.04 -1.88 26.82
CA ILE A 152 -3.24 -1.03 26.87
C ILE A 152 -4.39 -1.67 26.08
N ASP A 153 -4.12 -2.16 24.85
CA ASP A 153 -5.15 -2.65 23.92
C ASP A 153 -5.46 -4.15 24.13
N TYR A 154 -5.42 -4.65 25.35
CA TYR A 154 -5.63 -6.07 25.62
C TYR A 154 -7.07 -6.53 25.38
N GLU A 155 -8.04 -5.63 25.55
CA GLU A 155 -9.46 -5.94 25.31
C GLU A 155 -9.73 -6.16 23.83
N ASP A 156 -9.21 -5.30 22.94
CA ASP A 156 -9.31 -5.45 21.48
C ASP A 156 -8.68 -6.76 21.01
N ARG A 157 -7.56 -7.17 21.63
CA ARG A 157 -6.95 -8.47 21.36
C ARG A 157 -7.82 -9.64 21.78
N TYR A 158 -8.41 -9.54 22.97
CA TYR A 158 -9.31 -10.59 23.46
C TYR A 158 -10.50 -10.77 22.52
N GLU A 159 -11.12 -9.68 22.08
CA GLU A 159 -12.19 -9.72 21.10
C GLU A 159 -11.74 -10.31 19.75
N SER A 160 -10.52 -9.96 19.30
CA SER A 160 -9.95 -10.48 18.05
C SER A 160 -9.76 -12.00 18.09
N TYR A 161 -9.38 -12.58 19.23
CA TYR A 161 -9.24 -14.04 19.41
C TYR A 161 -10.55 -14.80 19.33
N HIS A 162 -11.69 -14.13 19.63
CA HIS A 162 -13.02 -14.72 19.59
C HIS A 162 -13.78 -14.43 18.29
N ARG A 163 -13.24 -13.57 17.42
CA ARG A 163 -13.82 -13.29 16.12
C ARG A 163 -13.62 -14.50 15.19
N LYS A 164 -14.72 -15.00 14.63
CA LYS A 164 -14.62 -16.01 13.58
C LYS A 164 -13.99 -15.42 12.33
N GLU A 165 -12.83 -15.95 11.96
CA GLU A 165 -12.20 -15.60 10.69
C GLU A 165 -12.88 -16.36 9.55
N ASP A 166 -13.23 -15.66 8.47
CA ASP A 166 -13.61 -16.28 7.22
C ASP A 166 -12.39 -16.90 6.57
N LYS A 167 -12.41 -18.20 6.42
CA LYS A 167 -11.34 -18.98 5.79
C LYS A 167 -11.78 -19.51 4.44
N ILE A 168 -10.83 -19.72 3.55
CA ILE A 168 -11.04 -20.32 2.24
C ILE A 168 -10.64 -21.79 2.33
N PRO A 169 -11.60 -22.75 2.34
CA PRO A 169 -11.30 -24.16 2.40
C PRO A 169 -10.67 -24.67 1.11
N PHE A 170 -9.81 -25.70 1.24
CA PHE A 170 -9.11 -26.33 0.12
C PHE A 170 -9.98 -27.29 -0.69
N ASP A 171 -11.13 -27.70 -0.15
CA ASP A 171 -11.91 -28.84 -0.64
C ASP A 171 -11.11 -30.16 -0.59
N LEU A 172 -10.24 -30.25 0.38
CA LEU A 172 -9.44 -31.43 0.70
C LEU A 172 -9.49 -31.63 2.21
N GLU A 173 -10.24 -32.66 2.65
CA GLU A 173 -10.56 -32.92 4.06
C GLU A 173 -9.32 -32.88 4.98
N TYR A 174 -8.21 -33.46 4.54
CA TYR A 174 -6.98 -33.48 5.32
C TYR A 174 -6.38 -32.09 5.53
N PHE A 175 -6.34 -31.27 4.47
CA PHE A 175 -5.82 -29.90 4.55
C PHE A 175 -6.77 -28.98 5.33
N ASP A 176 -8.07 -29.13 5.14
CA ASP A 176 -9.08 -28.36 5.87
C ASP A 176 -9.05 -28.67 7.36
N LYS A 177 -8.80 -29.93 7.72
CA LYS A 177 -8.63 -30.33 9.13
C LYS A 177 -7.36 -29.74 9.77
N ILE A 178 -6.21 -29.80 9.08
CA ILE A 178 -4.94 -29.25 9.59
C ILE A 178 -5.03 -27.73 9.77
N THR A 179 -5.60 -27.03 8.80
CA THR A 179 -5.72 -25.55 8.79
C THR A 179 -6.93 -25.06 9.58
N LYS A 180 -7.70 -25.97 10.17
CA LYS A 180 -8.94 -25.64 10.91
C LYS A 180 -9.92 -24.83 10.06
N GLY A 181 -10.18 -25.29 8.84
CA GLY A 181 -11.19 -24.74 7.94
C GLY A 181 -10.66 -23.98 6.72
N GLY A 182 -9.37 -24.03 6.42
CA GLY A 182 -8.81 -23.42 5.22
C GLY A 182 -7.83 -22.28 5.48
N LEU A 183 -7.56 -21.47 4.46
CA LEU A 183 -6.64 -20.33 4.53
C LEU A 183 -7.34 -19.06 5.04
N PRO A 184 -6.81 -18.38 6.06
CA PRO A 184 -7.31 -17.09 6.48
C PRO A 184 -6.95 -15.98 5.48
N ASN A 185 -7.71 -14.87 5.50
CA ASN A 185 -7.41 -13.71 4.69
C ASN A 185 -6.09 -13.03 5.10
N LYS A 186 -5.49 -12.28 4.17
CA LYS A 186 -4.25 -11.49 4.39
C LYS A 186 -3.05 -12.34 4.82
N THR A 187 -2.97 -13.59 4.38
CA THR A 187 -1.82 -14.48 4.67
C THR A 187 -1.06 -14.84 3.41
N LEU A 188 0.24 -15.05 3.55
CA LEU A 188 1.09 -15.65 2.53
C LEU A 188 1.25 -17.14 2.86
N ASN A 189 0.84 -18.00 1.93
CA ASN A 189 0.94 -19.45 2.07
C ASN A 189 1.85 -20.00 0.98
N ILE A 190 2.77 -20.88 1.34
CA ILE A 190 3.74 -21.45 0.42
C ILE A 190 3.54 -22.96 0.35
N ALA A 191 3.18 -23.45 -0.84
CA ALA A 191 3.14 -24.87 -1.13
C ALA A 191 4.52 -25.33 -1.60
N LEU A 192 5.22 -26.06 -0.74
CA LEU A 192 6.55 -26.58 -1.03
C LEU A 192 6.49 -28.06 -1.39
N ALA A 193 6.98 -28.42 -2.57
CA ALA A 193 7.04 -29.80 -3.04
C ALA A 193 8.22 -29.96 -4.02
N GLY A 194 8.77 -31.16 -4.07
CA GLY A 194 9.80 -31.50 -5.06
C GLY A 194 9.27 -31.49 -6.50
N THR A 195 10.17 -31.56 -7.46
CA THR A 195 9.82 -31.61 -8.88
C THR A 195 8.98 -32.87 -9.18
N GLY A 196 7.88 -32.72 -9.93
CA GLY A 196 7.02 -33.86 -10.33
C GLY A 196 6.07 -34.40 -9.26
N VAL A 197 6.09 -33.87 -8.02
CA VAL A 197 5.21 -34.34 -6.91
C VAL A 197 3.77 -33.88 -7.05
N GLY A 198 3.50 -32.89 -7.93
CA GLY A 198 2.12 -32.44 -8.19
C GLY A 198 1.77 -31.07 -7.60
N LYS A 199 2.77 -30.20 -7.28
CA LYS A 199 2.55 -28.83 -6.77
C LYS A 199 1.53 -28.05 -7.62
N SER A 200 1.76 -27.94 -8.94
CA SER A 200 0.86 -27.21 -9.84
C SER A 200 -0.53 -27.85 -9.96
N LEU A 201 -0.63 -29.19 -9.85
CA LEU A 201 -1.93 -29.88 -9.81
C LEU A 201 -2.70 -29.53 -8.54
N PHE A 202 -2.03 -29.51 -7.38
CA PHE A 202 -2.64 -29.07 -6.13
C PHE A 202 -3.12 -27.61 -6.22
N MET A 203 -2.31 -26.71 -6.81
CA MET A 203 -2.69 -25.32 -6.98
C MET A 203 -3.87 -25.16 -7.94
N CYS A 204 -3.91 -25.92 -9.05
CA CYS A 204 -5.04 -25.92 -9.98
C CYS A 204 -6.32 -26.46 -9.31
N HIS A 205 -6.22 -27.55 -8.53
CA HIS A 205 -7.37 -28.06 -7.77
C HIS A 205 -7.90 -27.01 -6.79
N PHE A 206 -7.01 -26.40 -6.02
CA PHE A 206 -7.41 -25.37 -5.06
C PHE A 206 -8.01 -24.14 -5.75
N ALA A 207 -7.44 -23.68 -6.86
CA ALA A 207 -8.01 -22.59 -7.66
C ALA A 207 -9.42 -22.92 -8.16
N SER A 208 -9.65 -24.17 -8.60
CA SER A 208 -10.96 -24.69 -9.02
C SER A 208 -11.96 -24.68 -7.86
N SER A 209 -11.56 -25.17 -6.70
CA SER A 209 -12.38 -25.18 -5.48
C SER A 209 -12.79 -23.75 -5.06
N VAL A 210 -11.84 -22.82 -5.05
CA VAL A 210 -12.11 -21.41 -4.70
C VAL A 210 -13.08 -20.76 -5.69
N LEU A 211 -12.95 -21.04 -6.99
CA LEU A 211 -13.89 -20.58 -8.01
C LEU A 211 -15.31 -21.10 -7.74
N LEU A 212 -15.45 -22.39 -7.40
CA LEU A 212 -16.76 -22.98 -7.07
C LEU A 212 -17.39 -22.41 -5.80
N GLN A 213 -16.57 -21.87 -4.88
CA GLN A 213 -17.03 -21.14 -3.70
C GLN A 213 -17.52 -19.72 -4.02
N GLY A 214 -17.53 -19.31 -5.29
CA GLY A 214 -18.00 -18.00 -5.75
C GLY A 214 -16.98 -16.88 -5.58
N LYS A 215 -15.70 -17.18 -5.38
CA LYS A 215 -14.64 -16.21 -5.17
C LYS A 215 -13.86 -15.93 -6.45
N ASN A 216 -13.23 -14.76 -6.50
CA ASN A 216 -12.40 -14.33 -7.62
C ASN A 216 -10.97 -14.84 -7.45
N VAL A 217 -10.47 -15.52 -8.46
CA VAL A 217 -9.16 -16.16 -8.47
C VAL A 217 -8.28 -15.55 -9.55
N LEU A 218 -7.08 -15.10 -9.18
CA LEU A 218 -6.01 -14.75 -10.11
C LEU A 218 -4.93 -15.82 -10.04
N TYR A 219 -4.69 -16.51 -11.15
CA TYR A 219 -3.63 -17.51 -11.25
C TYR A 219 -2.51 -16.96 -12.16
N ILE A 220 -1.34 -16.76 -11.59
CA ILE A 220 -0.14 -16.31 -12.30
C ILE A 220 0.78 -17.52 -12.48
N THR A 221 1.10 -17.85 -13.73
CA THR A 221 2.06 -18.90 -14.04
C THR A 221 3.34 -18.31 -14.62
N LEU A 222 4.48 -18.81 -14.14
CA LEU A 222 5.83 -18.42 -14.56
C LEU A 222 6.62 -19.61 -15.14
N GLU A 223 5.98 -20.77 -15.22
CA GLU A 223 6.61 -22.01 -15.70
C GLU A 223 5.83 -22.63 -16.86
N MET A 224 4.52 -22.56 -16.84
CA MET A 224 3.64 -23.20 -17.83
C MET A 224 2.81 -22.20 -18.58
N ALA A 225 2.47 -22.53 -19.85
CA ALA A 225 1.53 -21.76 -20.64
C ALA A 225 0.15 -21.67 -19.97
N GLU A 226 -0.54 -20.53 -20.13
CA GLU A 226 -1.86 -20.29 -19.54
C GLU A 226 -2.90 -21.31 -19.97
N GLU A 227 -2.82 -21.81 -21.23
CA GLU A 227 -3.69 -22.84 -21.74
C GLU A 227 -3.48 -24.20 -21.04
N LYS A 228 -2.24 -24.49 -20.63
CA LYS A 228 -1.94 -25.74 -19.89
C LYS A 228 -2.42 -25.70 -18.44
N ILE A 229 -2.44 -24.54 -17.84
CA ILE A 229 -3.09 -24.34 -16.55
C ILE A 229 -4.62 -24.45 -16.70
N ALA A 230 -5.19 -23.81 -17.72
CA ALA A 230 -6.62 -23.91 -18.03
C ALA A 230 -7.06 -25.35 -18.27
N GLU A 231 -6.32 -26.13 -19.06
CA GLU A 231 -6.59 -27.57 -19.31
C GLU A 231 -6.69 -28.38 -18.00
N ARG A 232 -5.81 -28.12 -17.03
CA ARG A 232 -5.84 -28.78 -15.71
C ARG A 232 -7.03 -28.36 -14.86
N ILE A 233 -7.38 -27.09 -14.91
CA ILE A 233 -8.54 -26.53 -14.22
C ILE A 233 -9.83 -27.07 -14.84
N ASP A 234 -9.91 -27.14 -16.18
CA ASP A 234 -11.04 -27.71 -16.91
C ASP A 234 -11.22 -29.19 -16.58
N ALA A 235 -10.15 -29.98 -16.55
CA ALA A 235 -10.21 -31.38 -16.15
C ALA A 235 -10.88 -31.55 -14.78
N ASN A 236 -10.55 -30.68 -13.83
CA ASN A 236 -11.10 -30.70 -12.49
C ASN A 236 -12.58 -30.26 -12.48
N LEU A 237 -12.87 -29.06 -13.04
CA LEU A 237 -14.20 -28.44 -12.98
C LEU A 237 -15.25 -29.18 -13.82
N LEU A 238 -14.85 -29.72 -14.96
CA LEU A 238 -15.73 -30.44 -15.88
C LEU A 238 -15.84 -31.93 -15.54
N ASN A 239 -15.05 -32.41 -14.56
CA ASN A 239 -14.96 -33.81 -14.16
C ASN A 239 -14.69 -34.71 -15.37
N VAL A 240 -13.62 -34.42 -16.10
CA VAL A 240 -13.13 -35.14 -17.27
C VAL A 240 -11.66 -35.48 -17.06
N ASN A 241 -11.23 -36.65 -17.50
CA ASN A 241 -9.83 -36.98 -17.45
C ASN A 241 -9.06 -36.01 -18.35
N ILE A 242 -7.92 -35.50 -17.93
CA ILE A 242 -7.11 -34.52 -18.67
C ILE A 242 -6.74 -35.02 -20.08
N GLN A 243 -6.54 -36.35 -20.25
CA GLN A 243 -6.23 -36.93 -21.55
C GLN A 243 -7.42 -36.92 -22.51
N ASP A 244 -8.64 -36.92 -21.96
CA ASP A 244 -9.88 -36.99 -22.74
C ASP A 244 -10.44 -35.60 -23.12
N ILE A 245 -9.84 -34.51 -22.57
CA ILE A 245 -10.30 -33.13 -22.86
C ILE A 245 -10.18 -32.80 -24.35
N VAL A 246 -9.08 -33.22 -24.97
CA VAL A 246 -8.81 -32.94 -26.41
C VAL A 246 -9.85 -33.61 -27.32
N ASP A 247 -10.36 -34.77 -26.91
CA ASP A 247 -11.34 -35.55 -27.65
C ASP A 247 -12.79 -35.18 -27.31
N LEU A 248 -13.00 -34.23 -26.38
CA LEU A 248 -14.34 -33.84 -25.95
C LEU A 248 -15.07 -33.09 -27.08
N PRO A 249 -16.25 -33.54 -27.53
CA PRO A 249 -17.00 -32.80 -28.53
C PRO A 249 -17.33 -31.38 -28.06
N LYS A 250 -17.17 -30.40 -28.94
CA LYS A 250 -17.35 -28.97 -28.63
C LYS A 250 -18.70 -28.70 -27.94
N MET A 251 -19.78 -29.33 -28.40
CA MET A 251 -21.12 -29.16 -27.82
C MET A 251 -21.14 -29.60 -26.36
N MET A 252 -20.51 -30.72 -26.03
CA MET A 252 -20.42 -31.21 -24.63
C MET A 252 -19.55 -30.29 -23.77
N PHE A 253 -18.48 -29.74 -24.32
CA PHE A 253 -17.63 -28.76 -23.64
C PHE A 253 -18.43 -27.48 -23.31
N ASP A 254 -19.12 -26.92 -24.31
CA ASP A 254 -19.94 -25.72 -24.18
C ASP A 254 -21.07 -25.89 -23.13
N ASP A 255 -21.73 -27.04 -23.13
CA ASP A 255 -22.77 -27.38 -22.15
C ASP A 255 -22.22 -27.46 -20.73
N LYS A 256 -21.06 -28.09 -20.55
CA LYS A 256 -20.39 -28.19 -19.25
C LYS A 256 -19.95 -26.83 -18.74
N VAL A 257 -19.32 -25.98 -19.55
CA VAL A 257 -18.91 -24.62 -19.21
C VAL A 257 -20.13 -23.74 -18.88
N THR A 258 -21.20 -23.85 -19.67
CA THR A 258 -22.46 -23.14 -19.39
C THR A 258 -23.09 -23.57 -18.06
N SER A 259 -23.01 -24.87 -17.74
CA SER A 259 -23.47 -25.38 -16.45
C SER A 259 -22.62 -24.85 -15.29
N LEU A 260 -21.30 -24.73 -15.50
CA LEU A 260 -20.38 -24.19 -14.52
C LEU A 260 -20.65 -22.70 -14.24
N THR A 261 -20.83 -21.88 -15.28
CA THR A 261 -21.16 -20.45 -15.14
C THR A 261 -22.47 -20.20 -14.39
N LYS A 262 -23.38 -21.14 -14.37
CA LYS A 262 -24.61 -21.05 -13.56
C LYS A 262 -24.40 -21.42 -12.10
N LYS A 263 -23.33 -22.15 -11.78
CA LYS A 263 -23.04 -22.66 -10.42
C LYS A 263 -22.18 -21.72 -9.59
N THR A 264 -21.39 -20.87 -10.22
CA THR A 264 -20.51 -19.93 -9.51
C THR A 264 -20.73 -18.50 -9.96
N GLN A 265 -20.59 -17.57 -9.03
CA GLN A 265 -20.52 -16.13 -9.28
C GLN A 265 -19.07 -15.64 -9.31
N GLY A 266 -18.11 -16.47 -8.98
CA GLY A 266 -16.69 -16.17 -9.01
C GLY A 266 -16.16 -16.07 -10.44
N SER A 267 -15.00 -15.47 -10.56
CA SER A 267 -14.25 -15.36 -11.81
C SER A 267 -12.84 -15.86 -11.62
N LEU A 268 -12.29 -16.53 -12.64
CA LEU A 268 -10.90 -16.99 -12.64
C LEU A 268 -10.17 -16.39 -13.83
N ILE A 269 -9.04 -15.74 -13.57
CA ILE A 269 -8.15 -15.19 -14.60
C ILE A 269 -6.80 -15.87 -14.47
N ILE A 270 -6.31 -16.41 -15.58
CA ILE A 270 -4.98 -17.00 -15.68
C ILE A 270 -4.10 -16.03 -16.45
N LYS A 271 -2.90 -15.76 -15.96
CA LYS A 271 -1.92 -14.89 -16.61
C LYS A 271 -0.57 -15.55 -16.64
N GLU A 272 -0.04 -15.73 -17.84
CA GLU A 272 1.32 -16.19 -18.07
C GLU A 272 2.29 -15.00 -18.07
N TYR A 273 3.44 -15.21 -17.45
CA TYR A 273 4.65 -14.40 -17.65
C TYR A 273 5.81 -15.30 -18.04
N PRO A 274 6.67 -14.85 -18.95
CA PRO A 274 7.88 -15.59 -19.27
C PRO A 274 8.73 -15.85 -18.01
N THR A 275 9.38 -17.00 -17.97
CA THR A 275 10.23 -17.40 -16.85
C THR A 275 11.28 -16.33 -16.53
N ALA A 276 11.47 -16.02 -15.24
CA ALA A 276 12.38 -15.00 -14.71
C ALA A 276 12.14 -13.54 -15.18
N SER A 277 11.01 -13.25 -15.86
CA SER A 277 10.73 -11.89 -16.36
C SER A 277 9.84 -11.07 -15.45
N ALA A 278 9.13 -11.70 -14.50
CA ALA A 278 8.17 -11.02 -13.66
C ALA A 278 8.71 -10.76 -12.24
N HIS A 279 8.44 -9.58 -11.74
CA HIS A 279 8.72 -9.16 -10.36
C HIS A 279 7.47 -8.50 -9.75
N ALA A 280 7.52 -8.18 -8.46
CA ALA A 280 6.39 -7.62 -7.72
C ALA A 280 5.73 -6.39 -8.38
N GLY A 281 6.52 -5.54 -9.07
CA GLY A 281 6.01 -4.40 -9.82
C GLY A 281 5.07 -4.79 -10.97
N HIS A 282 5.39 -5.86 -11.70
CA HIS A 282 4.51 -6.38 -12.77
C HIS A 282 3.19 -6.91 -12.21
N PHE A 283 3.22 -7.58 -11.05
CA PHE A 283 1.99 -8.08 -10.41
C PHE A 283 1.12 -6.93 -9.92
N LYS A 284 1.72 -5.87 -9.35
CA LYS A 284 1.00 -4.66 -8.95
C LYS A 284 0.34 -3.97 -10.14
N ALA A 285 1.07 -3.84 -11.26
CA ALA A 285 0.53 -3.27 -12.49
C ALA A 285 -0.63 -4.11 -13.05
N LEU A 286 -0.49 -5.45 -13.08
CA LEU A 286 -1.55 -6.37 -13.51
C LEU A 286 -2.81 -6.22 -12.65
N LEU A 287 -2.68 -6.15 -11.32
CA LEU A 287 -3.81 -5.97 -10.41
C LEU A 287 -4.54 -4.65 -10.68
N SER A 288 -3.80 -3.56 -10.90
CA SER A 288 -4.37 -2.26 -11.26
C SER A 288 -5.11 -2.32 -12.60
N GLU A 289 -4.51 -2.96 -13.60
CA GLU A 289 -5.11 -3.14 -14.93
C GLU A 289 -6.40 -3.97 -14.89
N LEU A 290 -6.41 -5.08 -14.14
CA LEU A 290 -7.59 -5.92 -13.97
C LEU A 290 -8.72 -5.19 -13.24
N SER A 291 -8.39 -4.40 -12.23
CA SER A 291 -9.36 -3.58 -11.51
C SER A 291 -9.99 -2.53 -12.43
N LEU A 292 -9.17 -1.83 -13.23
CA LEU A 292 -9.65 -0.76 -14.12
C LEU A 292 -10.42 -1.28 -15.34
N LYS A 293 -9.90 -2.34 -16.00
CA LYS A 293 -10.47 -2.81 -17.27
C LYS A 293 -11.61 -3.81 -17.11
N LYS A 294 -11.60 -4.60 -16.04
CA LYS A 294 -12.56 -5.70 -15.84
C LYS A 294 -13.36 -5.58 -14.54
N ALA A 295 -13.15 -4.52 -13.75
CA ALA A 295 -13.68 -4.39 -12.38
C ALA A 295 -13.38 -5.65 -11.54
N PHE A 296 -12.26 -6.34 -11.83
CA PHE A 296 -11.87 -7.59 -11.20
C PHE A 296 -10.94 -7.34 -10.02
N LYS A 297 -11.35 -7.82 -8.85
CA LYS A 297 -10.56 -7.81 -7.63
C LYS A 297 -10.44 -9.24 -7.12
N PRO A 298 -9.24 -9.84 -7.11
CA PRO A 298 -9.08 -11.21 -6.64
C PRO A 298 -9.21 -11.33 -5.12
N ASP A 299 -9.87 -12.39 -4.67
CA ASP A 299 -9.90 -12.82 -3.27
C ASP A 299 -8.65 -13.64 -2.92
N ILE A 300 -8.10 -14.36 -3.91
CA ILE A 300 -6.87 -15.13 -3.79
C ILE A 300 -6.02 -15.02 -5.05
N ILE A 301 -4.70 -15.00 -4.84
CA ILE A 301 -3.71 -14.98 -5.93
C ILE A 301 -2.82 -16.20 -5.80
N PHE A 302 -2.77 -17.01 -6.85
CA PHE A 302 -1.82 -18.10 -7.00
C PHE A 302 -0.65 -17.63 -7.83
N ILE A 303 0.58 -17.94 -7.39
CA ILE A 303 1.82 -17.68 -8.14
C ILE A 303 2.56 -19.01 -8.24
N ASP A 304 2.52 -19.62 -9.43
CA ASP A 304 3.18 -20.90 -9.71
C ASP A 304 4.60 -20.66 -10.21
N LEU A 305 5.55 -20.88 -9.29
CA LEU A 305 6.98 -20.67 -9.47
C LEU A 305 7.72 -22.01 -9.42
N SER A 306 8.70 -22.21 -10.30
CA SER A 306 9.73 -23.22 -10.10
C SER A 306 10.86 -22.65 -9.23
N LEU A 307 11.16 -23.31 -8.11
CA LEU A 307 12.23 -22.90 -7.19
C LEU A 307 13.63 -22.91 -7.84
N ILE A 308 13.82 -23.62 -8.96
CA ILE A 308 15.09 -23.65 -9.69
C ILE A 308 15.40 -22.35 -10.45
N HIS A 309 14.46 -21.41 -10.51
CA HIS A 309 14.61 -20.11 -11.16
C HIS A 309 14.68 -18.93 -10.17
N ILE A 310 14.69 -19.18 -8.86
CA ILE A 310 15.06 -18.16 -7.89
C ILE A 310 16.58 -18.06 -7.94
N SER A 311 17.09 -17.13 -8.76
CA SER A 311 18.51 -16.75 -8.68
C SER A 311 18.74 -16.25 -7.25
N GLU A 312 19.69 -16.88 -6.53
CA GLU A 312 20.21 -16.29 -5.29
C GLU A 312 20.60 -14.84 -5.58
N PRO A 313 20.27 -13.89 -4.67
CA PRO A 313 20.79 -12.55 -4.79
C PRO A 313 22.33 -12.70 -4.86
N THR A 314 22.91 -12.30 -5.98
CA THR A 314 24.36 -12.28 -6.16
C THR A 314 24.94 -11.53 -4.98
N ARG A 315 25.71 -12.24 -4.13
CA ARG A 315 26.47 -11.59 -3.07
C ARG A 315 27.31 -10.50 -3.72
N PRO A 316 27.33 -9.27 -3.20
CA PRO A 316 28.30 -8.31 -3.68
C PRO A 316 29.70 -8.93 -3.52
N PRO A 317 30.63 -8.69 -4.46
CA PRO A 317 31.97 -9.22 -4.35
C PRO A 317 32.55 -8.76 -3.01
N GLU A 318 33.06 -9.70 -2.24
CA GLU A 318 33.83 -9.42 -1.03
C GLU A 318 35.03 -8.55 -1.43
N ILE A 319 35.08 -7.32 -0.89
CA ILE A 319 36.22 -6.40 -1.02
C ILE A 319 37.22 -6.75 0.08
#